data_d27dabdac1ec7fa38ce0dd780ee5fa74
#
_entry.id   d27dabdac1ec7fa38ce0dd780ee5fa74
#
_cell.length_a   1.000
_cell.length_b   1.000
_cell.length_c   1.000
_cell.angle_alpha   90.00
_cell.angle_beta   90.00
_cell.angle_gamma   90.00
#
_symmetry.space_group_name_H-M   'P 1'
#
loop_
_entity.id
_entity.type
_entity.pdbx_description
1 polymer ?
#
loop_
_entity_poly.entity_id
_entity_poly.type
_entity_poly.pdbx_seq_one_letter_code
_entity_poly.pdbx_strand_id
1 'polypeptide(L)'
;YGIQEIPHKKYLNEYFRGMAAGSDARGELYNDDPVLQDARLCGTTASLCGLETSLQAKDPARIERAIQKILMLNAYLFIQSGIPVIYSGDEIGQLNDYSYKDDPDADRAADSRYVHRGHFRWELEKKRAERGTVQNRIFEGMQKMEKARFACGPFSGKAAVWTYDTYNSH
;
A
#
# COMPACT_ATOMS: atom_id res chain seq x y z
N TYR A 1 -13.80 15.29 19.91
CA TYR A 1 -13.02 14.15 20.40
C TYR A 1 -11.57 14.59 20.51
N GLY A 2 -10.98 14.54 21.71
CA GLY A 2 -9.56 14.81 21.89
C GLY A 2 -8.72 13.76 21.19
N ILE A 3 -7.80 14.17 20.33
CA ILE A 3 -6.88 13.26 19.60
C ILE A 3 -6.14 12.32 20.56
N GLN A 4 -5.90 12.77 21.80
CA GLN A 4 -5.19 12.01 22.83
C GLN A 4 -5.99 10.82 23.42
N GLU A 5 -7.31 10.79 23.22
CA GLU A 5 -8.19 9.77 23.80
C GLU A 5 -8.38 8.54 22.90
N ILE A 6 -7.93 8.61 21.64
CA ILE A 6 -8.08 7.52 20.68
C ILE A 6 -6.73 6.83 20.52
N PRO A 7 -6.63 5.51 20.73
CA PRO A 7 -5.42 4.74 20.49
C PRO A 7 -5.16 4.58 18.98
N HIS A 8 -4.73 5.66 18.33
CA HIS A 8 -4.57 5.74 16.88
C HIS A 8 -3.69 4.63 16.30
N LYS A 9 -2.57 4.32 16.94
CA LYS A 9 -1.66 3.26 16.48
C LYS A 9 -2.37 1.91 16.47
N LYS A 10 -3.03 1.56 17.57
CA LYS A 10 -3.81 0.33 17.68
C LYS A 10 -4.89 0.27 16.61
N TYR A 11 -5.67 1.35 16.45
CA TYR A 11 -6.72 1.40 15.43
C TYR A 11 -6.16 1.22 14.01
N LEU A 12 -5.05 1.88 13.68
CA LEU A 12 -4.41 1.73 12.36
C LEU A 12 -3.92 0.31 12.13
N ASN A 13 -3.31 -0.30 13.15
CA ASN A 13 -2.88 -1.71 13.06
C ASN A 13 -4.07 -2.65 12.84
N GLU A 14 -5.17 -2.47 13.56
CA GLU A 14 -6.40 -3.26 13.39
C GLU A 14 -7.03 -3.01 12.01
N TYR A 15 -7.08 -1.76 11.56
CA TYR A 15 -7.61 -1.40 10.25
C TYR A 15 -6.84 -2.07 9.11
N PHE A 16 -5.52 -1.93 9.11
CA PHE A 16 -4.69 -2.48 8.03
C PHE A 16 -4.52 -4.00 8.08
N ARG A 17 -4.90 -4.64 9.19
CA ARG A 17 -5.04 -6.11 9.27
C ARG A 17 -6.41 -6.61 8.80
N GLY A 18 -7.35 -5.71 8.53
CA GLY A 18 -8.72 -6.07 8.18
C GLY A 18 -9.60 -6.46 9.37
N MET A 19 -9.20 -6.11 10.59
CA MET A 19 -9.94 -6.42 11.81
C MET A 19 -10.92 -5.32 12.22
N ALA A 20 -10.68 -4.09 11.79
CA ALA A 20 -11.61 -2.99 12.04
C ALA A 20 -12.81 -3.06 11.10
N ALA A 21 -13.97 -2.62 11.60
CA ALA A 21 -15.19 -2.58 10.80
C ALA A 21 -15.02 -1.73 9.54
N GLY A 22 -15.42 -2.27 8.39
CA GLY A 22 -15.32 -1.60 7.09
C GLY A 22 -13.93 -1.66 6.45
N SER A 23 -12.96 -2.37 7.03
CA SER A 23 -11.65 -2.56 6.43
C SER A 23 -11.63 -3.77 5.49
N ASP A 24 -11.11 -3.55 4.30
CA ASP A 24 -10.80 -4.59 3.28
C ASP A 24 -9.32 -4.99 3.27
N ALA A 25 -8.51 -4.36 4.11
CA ALA A 25 -7.06 -4.56 4.15
C ALA A 25 -6.66 -5.98 4.58
N ARG A 26 -5.48 -6.40 4.14
CA ARG A 26 -4.85 -7.68 4.51
C ARG A 26 -3.38 -7.44 4.85
N GLY A 27 -3.13 -6.93 6.05
CA GLY A 27 -1.79 -6.78 6.58
C GLY A 27 -1.49 -7.76 7.70
N GLU A 28 -0.21 -7.87 8.01
CA GLU A 28 0.29 -8.63 9.17
C GLU A 28 1.12 -7.72 10.07
N LEU A 29 1.19 -8.04 11.35
CA LEU A 29 2.02 -7.29 12.29
C LEU A 29 3.40 -7.93 12.43
N TYR A 30 4.39 -7.09 12.59
CA TYR A 30 5.76 -7.46 12.94
C TYR A 30 6.20 -6.67 14.17
N ASN A 31 6.88 -7.33 15.12
CA ASN A 31 7.27 -6.74 16.40
C ASN A 31 6.07 -6.11 17.13
N ASP A 32 4.99 -6.88 17.29
CA ASP A 32 3.82 -6.45 18.05
C ASP A 32 4.20 -6.30 19.53
N ASP A 33 4.15 -5.07 20.02
CA ASP A 33 4.42 -4.75 21.43
C ASP A 33 3.09 -4.45 22.13
N PRO A 34 2.57 -5.39 22.95
CA PRO A 34 1.29 -5.21 23.61
C PRO A 34 1.31 -4.12 24.69
N VAL A 35 2.48 -3.76 25.23
CA VAL A 35 2.62 -2.71 26.25
C VAL A 35 2.51 -1.33 25.60
N LEU A 36 3.22 -1.13 24.48
CA LEU A 36 3.19 0.12 23.73
C LEU A 36 1.97 0.21 22.82
N GLN A 37 1.22 -0.88 22.63
CA GLN A 37 0.13 -1.00 21.66
C GLN A 37 0.57 -0.56 20.25
N ASP A 38 1.79 -0.89 19.91
CA ASP A 38 2.44 -0.52 18.66
C ASP A 38 3.02 -1.75 17.98
N ALA A 39 3.01 -1.72 16.66
CA ALA A 39 3.59 -2.76 15.82
C ALA A 39 4.02 -2.14 14.49
N ARG A 40 4.86 -2.86 13.77
CA ARG A 40 5.14 -2.54 12.36
C ARG A 40 4.17 -3.29 11.49
N LEU A 41 3.56 -2.57 10.56
CA LEU A 41 2.64 -3.15 9.59
C LEU A 41 3.42 -3.71 8.40
N CYS A 42 3.11 -4.94 8.01
CA CYS A 42 3.64 -5.63 6.85
C CYS A 42 2.52 -5.97 5.85
N GLY A 43 2.82 -5.86 4.57
CA GLY A 43 1.89 -6.14 3.48
C GLY A 43 2.29 -5.43 2.21
N THR A 44 1.86 -5.93 1.06
CA THR A 44 1.98 -5.19 -0.19
C THR A 44 0.99 -4.02 -0.19
N THR A 45 1.32 -2.94 -0.87
CA THR A 45 0.43 -1.77 -1.02
C THR A 45 -0.95 -2.20 -1.52
N ALA A 46 -1.01 -3.14 -2.45
CA ALA A 46 -2.26 -3.65 -3.01
C ALA A 46 -3.13 -4.35 -1.95
N SER A 47 -2.55 -5.25 -1.15
CA SER A 47 -3.30 -5.96 -0.10
C SER A 47 -3.71 -5.04 1.05
N LEU A 48 -2.85 -4.08 1.43
CA LEU A 48 -3.18 -3.06 2.43
C LEU A 48 -4.30 -2.10 1.96
N CYS A 49 -4.40 -1.85 0.66
CA CYS A 49 -5.48 -1.06 0.06
C CYS A 49 -6.78 -1.86 -0.15
N GLY A 50 -6.80 -3.15 0.17
CA GLY A 50 -7.97 -4.00 0.07
C GLY A 50 -8.20 -4.65 -1.30
N LEU A 51 -7.23 -4.60 -2.21
CA LEU A 51 -7.35 -5.21 -3.54
C LEU A 51 -7.54 -6.71 -3.45
N GLU A 52 -6.78 -7.38 -2.57
CA GLU A 52 -6.85 -8.82 -2.37
C GLU A 52 -8.27 -9.29 -1.98
N THR A 53 -8.82 -8.68 -0.95
CA THR A 53 -10.20 -8.98 -0.48
C THR A 53 -11.24 -8.69 -1.54
N SER A 54 -11.05 -7.58 -2.28
CA SER A 54 -11.97 -7.16 -3.34
C SER A 54 -11.99 -8.13 -4.53
N LEU A 55 -10.81 -8.65 -4.91
CA LEU A 55 -10.67 -9.66 -5.96
C LEU A 55 -11.30 -11.00 -5.53
N GLN A 56 -11.08 -11.42 -4.28
CA GLN A 56 -11.71 -12.63 -3.73
C GLN A 56 -13.25 -12.52 -3.73
N ALA A 57 -13.77 -11.34 -3.36
CA ALA A 57 -15.20 -11.07 -3.37
C ALA A 57 -15.78 -10.89 -4.78
N LYS A 58 -14.92 -10.75 -5.81
CA LYS A 58 -15.31 -10.46 -7.20
C LYS A 58 -16.24 -9.23 -7.31
N ASP A 59 -16.00 -8.22 -6.46
CA ASP A 59 -16.81 -7.01 -6.39
C ASP A 59 -16.14 -5.88 -7.20
N PRO A 60 -16.67 -5.49 -8.37
CA PRO A 60 -16.07 -4.46 -9.21
C PRO A 60 -15.95 -3.09 -8.54
N ALA A 61 -16.92 -2.73 -7.71
CA ALA A 61 -16.90 -1.44 -7.03
C ALA A 61 -15.83 -1.38 -5.93
N ARG A 62 -15.61 -2.49 -5.22
CA ARG A 62 -14.52 -2.61 -4.24
C ARG A 62 -13.16 -2.64 -4.93
N ILE A 63 -13.03 -3.36 -6.05
CA ILE A 63 -11.80 -3.38 -6.87
C ILE A 63 -11.46 -1.96 -7.32
N GLU A 64 -12.44 -1.22 -7.82
CA GLU A 64 -12.27 0.18 -8.23
C GLU A 64 -11.74 1.04 -7.08
N ARG A 65 -12.38 0.97 -5.92
CA ARG A 65 -11.93 1.70 -4.73
C ARG A 65 -10.52 1.33 -4.29
N ALA A 66 -10.16 0.05 -4.38
CA ALA A 66 -8.81 -0.42 -4.05
C ALA A 66 -7.76 0.16 -5.00
N ILE A 67 -8.02 0.15 -6.31
CA ILE A 67 -7.13 0.78 -7.31
C ILE A 67 -6.97 2.27 -7.02
N GLN A 68 -8.05 2.99 -6.74
CA GLN A 68 -7.99 4.41 -6.40
C GLN A 68 -7.16 4.68 -5.15
N LYS A 69 -7.28 3.85 -4.10
CA LYS A 69 -6.45 3.96 -2.89
C LYS A 69 -4.97 3.72 -3.20
N ILE A 70 -4.64 2.69 -3.99
CA ILE A 70 -3.26 2.43 -4.42
C ILE A 70 -2.69 3.64 -5.15
N LEU A 71 -3.42 4.18 -6.10
CA LEU A 71 -2.99 5.34 -6.88
C LEU A 71 -2.88 6.60 -6.00
N MET A 72 -3.78 6.80 -5.06
CA MET A 72 -3.72 7.93 -4.11
C MET A 72 -2.46 7.88 -3.25
N LEU A 73 -2.10 6.71 -2.69
CA LEU A 73 -0.89 6.55 -1.89
C LEU A 73 0.36 6.78 -2.73
N ASN A 74 0.39 6.27 -3.95
CA ASN A 74 1.50 6.53 -4.87
C ASN A 74 1.56 8.01 -5.29
N ALA A 75 0.41 8.68 -5.51
CA ALA A 75 0.39 10.12 -5.77
C ALA A 75 1.03 10.90 -4.61
N TYR A 76 0.68 10.54 -3.36
CA TYR A 76 1.32 11.13 -2.18
C TYR A 76 2.83 10.92 -2.17
N LEU A 77 3.31 9.72 -2.50
CA LEU A 77 4.74 9.43 -2.65
C LEU A 77 5.39 10.31 -3.72
N PHE A 78 4.75 10.45 -4.89
CA PHE A 78 5.30 11.21 -6.02
C PHE A 78 5.36 12.72 -5.80
N ILE A 79 4.55 13.29 -4.90
CA ILE A 79 4.60 14.73 -4.56
C ILE A 79 5.61 15.08 -3.47
N GLN A 80 6.21 14.09 -2.82
CA GLN A 80 7.23 14.35 -1.79
C GLN A 80 8.53 14.85 -2.42
N SER A 81 9.32 15.60 -1.64
CA SER A 81 10.69 15.95 -2.01
C SER A 81 11.60 14.71 -2.03
N GLY A 82 12.70 14.79 -2.74
CA GLY A 82 13.67 13.69 -2.84
C GLY A 82 13.38 12.73 -3.99
N ILE A 83 13.88 11.51 -3.88
CA ILE A 83 13.75 10.47 -4.90
C ILE A 83 12.64 9.52 -4.48
N PRO A 84 11.52 9.43 -5.23
CA PRO A 84 10.49 8.47 -4.96
C PRO A 84 11.01 7.05 -5.24
N VAL A 85 10.79 6.14 -4.30
CA VAL A 85 11.16 4.72 -4.44
C VAL A 85 9.87 3.89 -4.48
N ILE A 86 9.67 3.18 -5.56
CA ILE A 86 8.55 2.25 -5.74
C ILE A 86 9.04 0.87 -5.36
N TYR A 87 8.30 0.17 -4.52
CA TYR A 87 8.62 -1.20 -4.19
C TYR A 87 8.23 -2.12 -5.35
N SER A 88 9.11 -3.08 -5.66
CA SER A 88 8.90 -4.01 -6.78
C SER A 88 7.59 -4.79 -6.63
N GLY A 89 6.73 -4.69 -7.65
CA GLY A 89 5.40 -5.29 -7.68
C GLY A 89 4.25 -4.32 -7.38
N ASP A 90 4.51 -3.17 -6.76
CA ASP A 90 3.47 -2.16 -6.52
C ASP A 90 2.88 -1.64 -7.84
N GLU A 91 3.72 -1.51 -8.88
CA GLU A 91 3.35 -1.05 -10.22
C GLU A 91 2.37 -1.97 -10.97
N ILE A 92 2.25 -3.21 -10.53
CA ILE A 92 1.31 -4.20 -11.08
C ILE A 92 0.27 -4.66 -10.06
N GLY A 93 0.22 -4.04 -8.89
CA GLY A 93 -0.71 -4.42 -7.83
C GLY A 93 -0.49 -5.83 -7.30
N GLN A 94 0.78 -6.23 -7.12
CA GLN A 94 1.13 -7.52 -6.57
C GLN A 94 0.55 -7.69 -5.17
N LEU A 95 -0.10 -8.83 -4.91
CA LEU A 95 -0.71 -9.14 -3.63
C LEU A 95 0.30 -9.76 -2.67
N ASN A 96 -0.11 -9.89 -1.41
CA ASN A 96 0.64 -10.62 -0.39
C ASN A 96 0.97 -12.05 -0.84
N ASP A 97 2.12 -12.53 -0.40
CA ASP A 97 2.55 -13.92 -0.57
C ASP A 97 2.62 -14.59 0.80
N TYR A 98 1.69 -15.49 1.05
CA TYR A 98 1.60 -16.21 2.32
C TYR A 98 2.41 -17.50 2.34
N SER A 99 3.07 -17.88 1.24
CA SER A 99 3.84 -19.11 1.13
C SER A 99 5.05 -19.15 2.08
N TYR A 100 5.49 -17.98 2.57
CA TYR A 100 6.58 -17.93 3.55
C TYR A 100 6.25 -18.69 4.84
N LYS A 101 4.96 -18.86 5.20
CA LYS A 101 4.52 -19.59 6.39
C LYS A 101 4.85 -21.08 6.32
N ASP A 102 5.03 -21.60 5.12
CA ASP A 102 5.38 -22.99 4.83
C ASP A 102 6.89 -23.16 4.57
N ASP A 103 7.70 -22.12 4.82
CA ASP A 103 9.16 -22.19 4.64
C ASP A 103 9.75 -23.19 5.63
N PRO A 104 10.65 -24.09 5.18
CA PRO A 104 11.34 -25.03 6.06
C PRO A 104 12.24 -24.36 7.10
N ASP A 105 12.67 -23.12 6.86
CA ASP A 105 13.34 -22.28 7.84
C ASP A 105 12.29 -21.65 8.78
N ALA A 106 12.27 -22.11 10.03
CA ALA A 106 11.32 -21.67 11.04
C ALA A 106 11.41 -20.15 11.34
N ASP A 107 12.60 -19.58 11.26
CA ASP A 107 12.80 -18.14 11.49
C ASP A 107 12.15 -17.32 10.38
N ARG A 108 12.21 -17.79 9.14
CA ARG A 108 11.54 -17.17 8.01
C ARG A 108 10.03 -17.36 8.08
N ALA A 109 9.57 -18.56 8.41
CA ALA A 109 8.15 -18.86 8.55
C ALA A 109 7.47 -18.01 9.65
N ALA A 110 8.23 -17.64 10.69
CA ALA A 110 7.74 -16.78 11.78
C ALA A 110 7.83 -15.28 11.49
N ASP A 111 8.52 -14.87 10.42
CA ASP A 111 8.76 -13.46 10.12
C ASP A 111 7.74 -12.91 9.13
N SER A 112 6.74 -12.21 9.64
CA SER A 112 5.66 -11.61 8.84
C SER A 112 6.12 -10.61 7.77
N ARG A 113 7.36 -10.13 7.82
CA ARG A 113 7.92 -9.27 6.78
C ARG A 113 8.02 -9.98 5.42
N TYR A 114 8.07 -11.30 5.41
CA TYR A 114 8.10 -12.06 4.17
C TYR A 114 6.78 -12.04 3.40
N VAL A 115 5.68 -11.63 4.02
CA VAL A 115 4.37 -11.50 3.34
C VAL A 115 4.42 -10.58 2.11
N HIS A 116 5.28 -9.56 2.11
CA HIS A 116 5.48 -8.65 0.97
C HIS A 116 6.81 -8.83 0.24
N ARG A 117 7.58 -9.89 0.58
CA ARG A 117 8.88 -10.20 -0.03
C ARG A 117 8.82 -11.41 -0.97
N GLY A 118 7.62 -11.78 -1.41
CA GLY A 118 7.42 -12.83 -2.41
C GLY A 118 8.09 -12.54 -3.74
N HIS A 119 8.26 -13.56 -4.55
CA HIS A 119 8.82 -13.41 -5.89
C HIS A 119 7.96 -12.49 -6.75
N PHE A 120 8.62 -11.69 -7.61
CA PHE A 120 7.92 -10.85 -8.57
C PHE A 120 7.10 -11.71 -9.54
N ARG A 121 5.85 -11.33 -9.74
CA ARG A 121 4.85 -12.09 -10.48
C ARG A 121 4.86 -11.72 -11.97
N TRP A 122 5.79 -12.29 -12.71
CA TRP A 122 5.95 -12.04 -14.16
C TRP A 122 4.69 -12.34 -14.98
N GLU A 123 3.85 -13.24 -14.52
CA GLU A 123 2.56 -13.52 -15.16
C GLU A 123 1.56 -12.35 -15.02
N LEU A 124 1.63 -11.59 -13.93
CA LEU A 124 0.83 -10.37 -13.74
C LEU A 124 1.42 -9.20 -14.50
N GLU A 125 2.75 -9.13 -14.61
CA GLU A 125 3.43 -8.09 -15.35
C GLU A 125 2.95 -8.03 -16.80
N LYS A 126 2.77 -9.16 -17.47
CA LYS A 126 2.26 -9.23 -18.83
C LYS A 126 0.89 -8.57 -19.00
N LYS A 127 0.04 -8.65 -17.97
CA LYS A 127 -1.31 -8.05 -17.98
C LYS A 127 -1.30 -6.52 -17.93
N ARG A 128 -0.17 -5.88 -17.60
CA ARG A 128 -0.08 -4.41 -17.64
C ARG A 128 -0.32 -3.83 -19.03
N ALA A 129 -0.06 -4.61 -20.08
CA ALA A 129 -0.33 -4.23 -21.48
C ALA A 129 -1.78 -4.51 -21.93
N GLU A 130 -2.54 -5.28 -21.15
CA GLU A 130 -3.91 -5.66 -21.46
C GLU A 130 -4.87 -4.61 -20.91
N ARG A 131 -5.41 -3.77 -21.81
CA ARG A 131 -6.29 -2.66 -21.45
C ARG A 131 -7.47 -3.09 -20.57
N GLY A 132 -7.64 -2.37 -19.47
CA GLY A 132 -8.77 -2.57 -18.54
C GLY A 132 -8.53 -3.59 -17.45
N THR A 133 -7.43 -4.35 -17.49
CA THR A 133 -7.04 -5.20 -16.35
C THR A 133 -6.64 -4.35 -15.15
N VAL A 134 -6.68 -4.93 -13.96
CA VAL A 134 -6.24 -4.26 -12.72
C VAL A 134 -4.79 -3.81 -12.85
N GLN A 135 -3.92 -4.67 -13.38
CA GLN A 135 -2.50 -4.39 -13.59
C GLN A 135 -2.28 -3.23 -14.56
N ASN A 136 -3.00 -3.21 -15.68
CA ASN A 136 -2.93 -2.11 -16.66
C ASN A 136 -3.33 -0.78 -16.03
N ARG A 137 -4.43 -0.76 -15.29
CA ARG A 137 -4.98 0.46 -14.68
C ARG A 137 -4.06 1.04 -13.63
N ILE A 138 -3.46 0.21 -12.78
CA ILE A 138 -2.47 0.63 -11.78
C ILE A 138 -1.23 1.16 -12.50
N PHE A 139 -0.68 0.39 -13.44
CA PHE A 139 0.52 0.74 -14.17
C PHE A 139 0.39 2.06 -14.94
N GLU A 140 -0.67 2.23 -15.72
CA GLU A 140 -0.94 3.48 -16.46
C GLU A 140 -1.15 4.68 -15.52
N GLY A 141 -1.81 4.45 -14.38
CA GLY A 141 -1.99 5.47 -13.35
C GLY A 141 -0.65 5.95 -12.79
N MET A 142 0.23 5.03 -12.43
CA MET A 142 1.57 5.34 -11.92
C MET A 142 2.43 6.03 -12.99
N GLN A 143 2.43 5.56 -14.24
CA GLN A 143 3.14 6.22 -15.33
C GLN A 143 2.69 7.67 -15.56
N LYS A 144 1.40 7.96 -15.40
CA LYS A 144 0.90 9.34 -15.50
C LYS A 144 1.49 10.23 -14.41
N MET A 145 1.59 9.71 -13.18
CA MET A 145 2.18 10.43 -12.06
C MET A 145 3.69 10.66 -12.25
N GLU A 146 4.42 9.64 -12.71
CA GLU A 146 5.84 9.77 -13.05
C GLU A 146 6.07 10.87 -14.11
N LYS A 147 5.30 10.84 -15.18
CA LYS A 147 5.38 11.85 -16.24
C LYS A 147 5.06 13.25 -15.73
N ALA A 148 4.01 13.38 -14.90
CA ALA A 148 3.64 14.64 -14.28
C ALA A 148 4.75 15.16 -13.36
N ARG A 149 5.33 14.30 -12.53
CA ARG A 149 6.47 14.65 -11.67
C ARG A 149 7.68 15.10 -12.49
N PHE A 150 8.04 14.35 -13.54
CA PHE A 150 9.17 14.68 -14.40
C PHE A 150 8.99 16.00 -15.11
N ALA A 151 7.78 16.31 -15.57
CA ALA A 151 7.45 17.55 -16.26
C ALA A 151 7.34 18.77 -15.33
N CYS A 152 7.19 18.56 -14.03
CA CYS A 152 6.95 19.63 -13.05
C CYS A 152 8.23 19.99 -12.31
N GLY A 153 8.80 21.16 -12.60
CA GLY A 153 10.01 21.68 -11.96
C GLY A 153 10.00 21.67 -10.43
N PRO A 154 8.88 22.06 -9.76
CA PRO A 154 8.74 21.98 -8.31
C PRO A 154 8.97 20.60 -7.69
N PHE A 155 8.79 19.52 -8.44
CA PHE A 155 9.04 18.15 -7.97
C PHE A 155 10.44 17.62 -8.34
N SER A 156 11.30 18.47 -8.91
CA SER A 156 12.71 18.10 -9.11
C SER A 156 13.35 17.77 -7.75
N GLY A 157 14.37 16.89 -7.74
CA GLY A 157 15.06 16.48 -6.51
C GLY A 157 15.75 17.62 -5.75
N LYS A 158 15.74 18.85 -6.29
CA LYS A 158 16.29 20.07 -5.67
C LYS A 158 15.20 20.95 -5.03
N ALA A 159 13.93 20.64 -5.25
CA ALA A 159 12.83 21.43 -4.69
C ALA A 159 12.59 21.08 -3.23
N ALA A 160 12.31 22.08 -2.41
CA ALA A 160 11.83 21.91 -1.05
C ALA A 160 10.30 21.86 -1.05
N VAL A 161 9.74 20.91 -0.33
CA VAL A 161 8.30 20.79 -0.12
C VAL A 161 7.99 21.24 1.30
N TRP A 162 7.03 22.18 1.45
CA TRP A 162 6.60 22.72 2.72
C TRP A 162 5.13 22.38 2.93
N THR A 163 4.80 21.96 4.14
CA THR A 163 3.41 21.79 4.57
C THR A 163 2.96 23.07 5.25
N TYR A 164 1.86 23.63 4.78
CA TYR A 164 1.21 24.77 5.41
C TYR A 164 -0.02 24.30 6.17
N ASP A 165 -0.17 24.76 7.40
CA ASP A 165 -1.43 24.60 8.11
C ASP A 165 -2.45 25.58 7.51
N THR A 166 -3.55 25.06 7.04
CA THR A 166 -4.63 25.87 6.48
C THR A 166 -5.59 26.39 7.56
N TYR A 167 -5.40 25.96 8.82
CA TYR A 167 -6.28 26.25 9.95
C TYR A 167 -7.76 25.91 9.70
N ASN A 168 -8.02 25.02 8.75
CA ASN A 168 -9.37 24.51 8.47
C ASN A 168 -9.70 23.43 9.49
N SER A 169 -10.85 23.56 10.14
CA SER A 169 -11.39 22.60 11.10
C SER A 169 -12.11 21.42 10.45
N HIS A 170 -11.96 21.21 9.14
CA HIS A 170 -12.68 20.18 8.37
C HIS A 170 -11.74 19.09 7.89
#